data_f2524fb7f725ebfb4b4478d31ee7dcbf
#
_entry.id   f2524fb7f725ebfb4b4478d31ee7dcbf
#
_cell.length_a   1.000
_cell.length_b   1.000
_cell.length_c   1.000
_cell.angle_alpha   90.00
_cell.angle_beta   90.00
_cell.angle_gamma   90.00
#
_symmetry.space_group_name_H-M   'P 1'
#
loop_
_entity.id
_entity.type
_entity.pdbx_description
1 polymer ?
#
loop_
_entity_poly.entity_id
_entity_poly.type
_entity_poly.pdbx_seq_one_letter_code
_entity_poly.pdbx_strand_id
1 'polypeptide(L)'
;MRIDEFKSLTPMKYYDNPEPAEGSSAAQKRKDIIQNVNNLYIGSEKHDGDWSMCIHYTKGHNLIRSRSISKVTGEYGDYTAKLPHLTAEMDTWPDNTVVLAEVCWNEYGTNANTVGTILRCLPAKAVERQKEKKLYGLVFDLLMFDGEDLTQTPYEQRLRRAQDYFNLGHQDGRAATGNYFHTTAIFTDNFAEHADEIIEAGGEGLVLQLRNNPYMPGTRSAWKSLKLKQCLPHQDLQVVAVLPASRDYSGIEGDTWQYWERRNGDLLEKVWVKEGGCPSPDAYPITKPYYFGWPGAIRVKYKDTTTDVASGLTDEDRAWLTTAEAQKQIAAGELWAEVKAMSENDKGALRHPVLVRLRNDM
;
A
#
# COMPACT_ATOMS: atom_id res chain seq x y z
N MET A 1 11.49 19.83 11.95
CA MET A 1 11.97 19.40 10.61
C MET A 1 11.92 20.59 9.67
N ARG A 2 12.88 20.75 8.76
CA ARG A 2 12.83 21.80 7.72
C ARG A 2 12.04 21.26 6.51
N ILE A 3 11.43 22.14 5.74
CA ILE A 3 10.58 21.72 4.61
C ILE A 3 11.34 20.88 3.57
N ASP A 4 12.61 21.16 3.31
CA ASP A 4 13.43 20.42 2.36
C ASP A 4 13.63 18.94 2.74
N GLU A 5 13.58 18.63 4.04
CA GLU A 5 13.75 17.26 4.55
C GLU A 5 12.58 16.35 4.17
N PHE A 6 11.39 16.93 3.91
CA PHE A 6 10.22 16.15 3.48
C PHE A 6 10.37 15.58 2.08
N LYS A 7 11.19 16.17 1.21
CA LYS A 7 11.45 15.67 -0.14
C LYS A 7 11.97 14.24 -0.13
N SER A 8 12.85 13.90 0.82
CA SER A 8 13.48 12.58 0.96
C SER A 8 12.93 11.74 2.12
N LEU A 9 11.94 12.26 2.85
CA LEU A 9 11.39 11.61 4.03
C LEU A 9 10.75 10.27 3.68
N THR A 10 11.18 9.18 4.32
CA THR A 10 10.54 7.88 4.17
C THR A 10 9.14 7.90 4.81
N PRO A 11 8.06 7.60 4.06
CA PRO A 11 6.72 7.65 4.62
C PRO A 11 6.51 6.69 5.79
N MET A 12 5.71 7.11 6.77
CA MET A 12 5.19 6.21 7.81
C MET A 12 4.37 5.10 7.17
N LYS A 13 4.50 3.88 7.67
CA LYS A 13 3.76 2.72 7.18
C LYS A 13 2.62 2.39 8.14
N TYR A 14 1.42 2.25 7.60
CA TYR A 14 0.28 1.75 8.36
C TYR A 14 0.37 0.24 8.52
N TYR A 15 -0.10 -0.26 9.67
CA TYR A 15 -0.07 -1.68 9.97
C TYR A 15 -1.22 -2.40 9.26
N ASP A 16 -0.88 -3.27 8.32
CA ASP A 16 -1.80 -4.27 7.81
C ASP A 16 -1.86 -5.40 8.85
N ASN A 17 -2.84 -5.35 9.74
CA ASN A 17 -3.01 -6.39 10.72
C ASN A 17 -3.72 -7.58 10.05
N PRO A 18 -3.05 -8.71 9.82
CA PRO A 18 -3.76 -9.93 9.46
C PRO A 18 -4.74 -10.27 10.59
N GLU A 19 -5.84 -10.89 10.28
CA GLU A 19 -6.76 -11.34 11.31
C GLU A 19 -6.01 -12.26 12.28
N PRO A 20 -5.93 -11.89 13.56
CA PRO A 20 -5.24 -12.71 14.53
C PRO A 20 -6.05 -13.98 14.81
N ALA A 21 -5.38 -15.04 15.21
CA ALA A 21 -6.05 -16.29 15.59
C ALA A 21 -7.15 -16.04 16.63
N GLU A 22 -8.30 -16.65 16.41
CA GLU A 22 -9.47 -16.54 17.30
C GLU A 22 -9.08 -16.90 18.75
N GLY A 23 -9.59 -16.16 19.73
CA GLY A 23 -9.29 -16.34 21.15
C GLY A 23 -7.90 -15.84 21.58
N SER A 24 -7.06 -15.34 20.68
CA SER A 24 -5.77 -14.77 21.07
C SER A 24 -5.91 -13.39 21.71
N SER A 25 -4.89 -12.99 22.51
CA SER A 25 -4.81 -11.62 23.06
C SER A 25 -4.76 -10.54 21.96
N ALA A 26 -4.22 -10.87 20.82
CA ALA A 26 -4.20 -9.98 19.66
C ALA A 26 -5.59 -9.81 19.04
N ALA A 27 -6.42 -10.87 19.03
CA ALA A 27 -7.81 -10.79 18.58
C ALA A 27 -8.64 -9.89 19.52
N GLN A 28 -8.47 -10.05 20.82
CA GLN A 28 -9.16 -9.19 21.80
C GLN A 28 -8.72 -7.74 21.63
N LYS A 29 -7.43 -7.48 21.52
CA LYS A 29 -6.90 -6.12 21.29
C LYS A 29 -7.45 -5.49 20.01
N ARG A 30 -7.52 -6.25 18.90
CA ARG A 30 -8.12 -5.79 17.66
C ARG A 30 -9.58 -5.42 17.83
N LYS A 31 -10.34 -6.27 18.55
CA LYS A 31 -11.75 -6.01 18.86
C LYS A 31 -11.93 -4.73 19.68
N ASP A 32 -11.11 -4.53 20.71
CA ASP A 32 -11.17 -3.34 21.58
C ASP A 32 -10.86 -2.06 20.77
N ILE A 33 -9.92 -2.11 19.81
CA ILE A 33 -9.61 -1.00 18.93
C ILE A 33 -10.79 -0.70 18.00
N ILE A 34 -11.38 -1.72 17.37
CA ILE A 34 -12.52 -1.55 16.46
C ILE A 34 -13.75 -0.99 17.19
N GLN A 35 -13.99 -1.44 18.42
CA GLN A 35 -15.04 -0.91 19.27
C GLN A 35 -14.73 0.45 19.87
N ASN A 36 -13.48 0.92 19.75
CA ASN A 36 -12.98 2.17 20.30
C ASN A 36 -13.31 2.38 21.78
N VAL A 37 -13.25 1.31 22.58
CA VAL A 37 -13.73 1.22 23.97
C VAL A 37 -13.23 2.38 24.86
N ASN A 38 -12.02 2.87 24.58
CA ASN A 38 -11.39 3.97 25.33
C ASN A 38 -11.35 5.30 24.54
N ASN A 39 -12.04 5.41 23.43
CA ASN A 39 -12.00 6.58 22.54
C ASN A 39 -10.60 7.03 22.17
N LEU A 40 -9.68 6.08 21.93
CA LEU A 40 -8.27 6.33 21.67
C LEU A 40 -7.96 6.52 20.18
N TYR A 41 -8.85 6.08 19.30
CA TYR A 41 -8.63 6.06 17.86
C TYR A 41 -9.57 7.01 17.12
N ILE A 42 -9.11 7.43 15.95
CA ILE A 42 -9.89 8.12 14.93
C ILE A 42 -9.83 7.26 13.68
N GLY A 43 -10.99 7.03 13.06
CA GLY A 43 -11.13 6.41 11.75
C GLY A 43 -11.15 7.47 10.66
N SER A 44 -10.44 7.23 9.57
CA SER A 44 -10.57 7.98 8.32
C SER A 44 -10.92 7.02 7.19
N GLU A 45 -11.73 7.48 6.24
CA GLU A 45 -12.04 6.66 5.07
C GLU A 45 -10.77 6.31 4.31
N LYS A 46 -10.67 5.03 3.92
CA LYS A 46 -9.56 4.52 3.13
C LYS A 46 -9.89 4.57 1.64
N HIS A 47 -9.24 5.47 0.94
CA HIS A 47 -9.43 5.64 -0.50
C HIS A 47 -8.49 4.75 -1.32
N ASP A 48 -8.93 4.29 -2.48
CA ASP A 48 -8.17 3.48 -3.45
C ASP A 48 -7.56 4.39 -4.54
N GLY A 49 -6.55 5.14 -4.18
CA GLY A 49 -5.85 6.07 -5.05
C GLY A 49 -4.34 5.83 -5.15
N ASP A 50 -3.61 6.91 -5.26
CA ASP A 50 -2.14 6.92 -5.18
C ASP A 50 -1.69 7.87 -4.06
N TRP A 51 -1.07 7.30 -3.03
CA TRP A 51 -0.55 8.05 -1.90
C TRP A 51 0.45 9.10 -2.37
N SER A 52 0.25 10.34 -1.98
CA SER A 52 1.10 11.45 -2.36
C SER A 52 1.46 12.34 -1.16
N MET A 53 2.69 12.84 -1.17
CA MET A 53 3.11 13.94 -0.30
C MET A 53 3.14 15.22 -1.13
N CYS A 54 2.30 16.18 -0.77
CA CYS A 54 2.20 17.48 -1.40
C CYS A 54 2.98 18.50 -0.57
N ILE A 55 4.04 19.06 -1.14
CA ILE A 55 4.95 20.02 -0.51
C ILE A 55 4.81 21.34 -1.24
N HIS A 56 4.29 22.33 -0.56
CA HIS A 56 4.24 23.73 -1.04
C HIS A 56 5.33 24.52 -0.33
N TYR A 57 6.35 24.94 -1.05
CA TYR A 57 7.44 25.77 -0.52
C TYR A 57 7.01 27.24 -0.49
N THR A 58 6.63 27.75 -1.63
CA THR A 58 6.07 29.08 -1.86
C THR A 58 5.41 29.09 -3.24
N LYS A 59 4.68 30.15 -3.58
CA LYS A 59 3.96 30.28 -4.86
C LYS A 59 4.85 29.95 -6.04
N GLY A 60 4.38 29.02 -6.88
CA GLY A 60 5.11 28.51 -8.06
C GLY A 60 6.17 27.46 -7.75
N HIS A 61 6.42 27.14 -6.48
CA HIS A 61 7.38 26.11 -6.06
C HIS A 61 6.66 25.00 -5.28
N ASN A 62 6.18 24.01 -6.00
CA ASN A 62 5.44 22.88 -5.48
C ASN A 62 6.12 21.55 -5.85
N LEU A 63 5.92 20.54 -5.01
CA LEU A 63 6.28 19.16 -5.29
C LEU A 63 5.16 18.24 -4.85
N ILE A 64 4.64 17.43 -5.77
CA ILE A 64 3.75 16.32 -5.47
C ILE A 64 4.52 15.03 -5.76
N ARG A 65 4.88 14.27 -4.73
CA ARG A 65 5.71 13.08 -4.88
C ARG A 65 4.99 11.79 -4.46
N SER A 66 5.41 10.69 -5.08
CA SER A 66 4.93 9.35 -4.79
C SER A 66 5.39 8.84 -3.41
N ARG A 67 4.77 7.74 -2.97
CA ARG A 67 5.14 7.02 -1.74
C ARG A 67 6.47 6.29 -1.86
N SER A 68 6.74 5.69 -3.02
CA SER A 68 7.83 4.74 -3.20
C SER A 68 8.91 5.29 -4.11
N ILE A 69 10.15 4.95 -3.82
CA ILE A 69 11.29 5.23 -4.67
C ILE A 69 11.21 4.36 -5.93
N SER A 70 11.41 4.97 -7.08
CA SER A 70 11.51 4.27 -8.36
C SER A 70 12.80 3.44 -8.40
N LYS A 71 12.68 2.17 -8.76
CA LYS A 71 13.85 1.30 -8.94
C LYS A 71 14.74 1.70 -10.13
N VAL A 72 14.18 2.46 -11.07
CA VAL A 72 14.89 2.91 -12.27
C VAL A 72 15.70 4.17 -12.00
N THR A 73 15.12 5.15 -11.28
CA THR A 73 15.74 6.45 -11.04
C THR A 73 16.41 6.57 -9.67
N GLY A 74 16.09 5.70 -8.72
CA GLY A 74 16.53 5.81 -7.32
C GLY A 74 15.87 6.96 -6.55
N GLU A 75 14.84 7.61 -7.12
CA GLU A 75 14.16 8.77 -6.56
C GLU A 75 12.65 8.52 -6.41
N TYR A 76 11.98 9.30 -5.59
CA TYR A 76 10.52 9.31 -5.55
C TYR A 76 9.95 9.81 -6.87
N GLY A 77 8.84 9.21 -7.32
CA GLY A 77 8.15 9.68 -8.52
C GLY A 77 7.61 11.09 -8.33
N ASP A 78 7.86 11.98 -9.28
CA ASP A 78 7.34 13.35 -9.29
C ASP A 78 6.07 13.42 -10.15
N TYR A 79 4.98 13.85 -9.52
CA TYR A 79 3.66 14.03 -10.16
C TYR A 79 3.31 15.49 -10.42
N THR A 80 4.15 16.44 -10.03
CA THR A 80 3.89 17.89 -10.07
C THR A 80 3.43 18.35 -11.47
N ALA A 81 4.19 18.05 -12.50
CA ALA A 81 3.83 18.42 -13.88
C ALA A 81 2.64 17.65 -14.46
N LYS A 82 2.20 16.58 -13.79
CA LYS A 82 1.04 15.75 -14.19
C LYS A 82 -0.27 16.26 -13.60
N LEU A 83 -0.20 17.08 -12.55
CA LEU A 83 -1.32 17.56 -11.75
C LEU A 83 -1.35 19.11 -11.65
N PRO A 84 -1.36 19.83 -12.80
CA PRO A 84 -1.20 21.29 -12.81
C PRO A 84 -2.33 22.03 -12.06
N HIS A 85 -3.53 21.46 -11.98
CA HIS A 85 -4.65 22.05 -11.24
C HIS A 85 -4.46 21.91 -9.72
N LEU A 86 -3.86 20.80 -9.25
CA LEU A 86 -3.51 20.65 -7.83
C LEU A 86 -2.39 21.62 -7.44
N THR A 87 -1.36 21.75 -8.28
CA THR A 87 -0.28 22.71 -8.01
C THR A 87 -0.77 24.16 -8.03
N ALA A 88 -1.72 24.49 -8.91
CA ALA A 88 -2.34 25.83 -8.93
C ALA A 88 -3.14 26.13 -7.64
N GLU A 89 -3.79 25.11 -7.07
CA GLU A 89 -4.47 25.27 -5.77
C GLU A 89 -3.44 25.34 -4.62
N MET A 90 -2.36 24.54 -4.67
CA MET A 90 -1.26 24.63 -3.70
C MET A 90 -0.64 26.04 -3.65
N ASP A 91 -0.61 26.76 -4.76
CA ASP A 91 -0.13 28.16 -4.81
C ASP A 91 -0.98 29.15 -3.99
N THR A 92 -2.13 28.71 -3.48
CA THR A 92 -2.99 29.48 -2.58
C THR A 92 -2.77 29.14 -1.10
N TRP A 93 -1.98 28.11 -0.81
CA TRP A 93 -1.69 27.69 0.56
C TRP A 93 -0.68 28.62 1.24
N PRO A 94 -0.63 28.61 2.58
CA PRO A 94 0.48 29.25 3.30
C PRO A 94 1.82 28.64 2.88
N ASP A 95 2.84 29.47 2.77
CA ASP A 95 4.20 29.02 2.44
C ASP A 95 4.68 27.94 3.43
N ASN A 96 5.52 27.03 2.97
CA ASN A 96 6.04 25.93 3.76
C ASN A 96 4.92 25.05 4.38
N THR A 97 4.03 24.56 3.54
CA THR A 97 2.94 23.64 3.93
C THR A 97 3.18 22.25 3.32
N VAL A 98 3.02 21.20 4.15
CA VAL A 98 3.18 19.79 3.74
C VAL A 98 1.99 18.99 4.19
N VAL A 99 1.27 18.40 3.23
CA VAL A 99 0.13 17.50 3.48
C VAL A 99 0.37 16.11 2.91
N LEU A 100 -0.27 15.13 3.50
CA LEU A 100 -0.43 13.80 2.94
C LEU A 100 -1.81 13.66 2.37
N ALA A 101 -1.90 13.26 1.11
CA ALA A 101 -3.15 13.07 0.42
C ALA A 101 -3.16 11.76 -0.38
N GLU A 102 -4.33 11.16 -0.51
CA GLU A 102 -4.57 10.15 -1.52
C GLU A 102 -5.06 10.84 -2.79
N VAL A 103 -4.32 10.67 -3.89
CA VAL A 103 -4.74 11.22 -5.19
C VAL A 103 -5.72 10.25 -5.81
N CYS A 104 -6.97 10.69 -5.98
CA CYS A 104 -8.11 9.89 -6.43
C CYS A 104 -8.79 10.48 -7.65
N TRP A 105 -9.60 9.65 -8.35
CA TRP A 105 -10.33 10.11 -9.53
C TRP A 105 -11.68 10.73 -9.18
N ASN A 106 -12.43 10.16 -8.25
CA ASN A 106 -13.71 10.68 -7.79
C ASN A 106 -13.83 10.52 -6.26
N GLU A 107 -14.92 11.03 -5.69
CA GLU A 107 -15.15 10.95 -4.23
C GLU A 107 -15.41 9.53 -3.73
N TYR A 108 -15.94 8.63 -4.59
CA TYR A 108 -16.32 7.27 -4.21
C TYR A 108 -15.82 6.24 -5.22
N GLY A 109 -15.24 5.15 -4.70
CA GLY A 109 -14.95 3.96 -5.48
C GLY A 109 -13.87 4.15 -6.56
N THR A 110 -12.85 4.95 -6.28
CA THR A 110 -11.76 5.12 -7.21
C THR A 110 -10.95 3.86 -7.36
N ASN A 111 -10.78 3.47 -8.59
CA ASN A 111 -9.93 2.36 -8.93
C ASN A 111 -8.48 2.83 -9.03
N ALA A 112 -7.59 2.34 -8.16
CA ALA A 112 -6.14 2.66 -8.18
C ALA A 112 -5.51 2.40 -9.57
N ASN A 113 -6.03 1.45 -10.35
CA ASN A 113 -5.58 1.22 -11.72
C ASN A 113 -5.88 2.43 -12.62
N THR A 114 -7.05 3.06 -12.51
CA THR A 114 -7.41 4.26 -13.27
C THR A 114 -6.48 5.41 -12.93
N VAL A 115 -6.27 5.69 -11.64
CA VAL A 115 -5.31 6.69 -11.15
C VAL A 115 -3.90 6.37 -11.64
N GLY A 116 -3.47 5.12 -11.49
CA GLY A 116 -2.17 4.64 -11.96
C GLY A 116 -1.95 4.81 -13.46
N THR A 117 -2.98 4.61 -14.31
CA THR A 117 -2.86 4.85 -15.75
C THR A 117 -2.60 6.31 -16.08
N ILE A 118 -3.13 7.24 -15.27
CA ILE A 118 -2.92 8.67 -15.41
C ILE A 118 -1.54 9.07 -14.90
N LEU A 119 -1.19 8.67 -13.67
CA LEU A 119 0.05 9.12 -13.04
C LEU A 119 1.33 8.45 -13.58
N ARG A 120 1.23 7.25 -14.19
CA ARG A 120 2.39 6.53 -14.73
C ARG A 120 2.72 6.86 -16.19
N CYS A 121 2.01 7.79 -16.83
CA CYS A 121 2.34 8.23 -18.19
C CYS A 121 3.11 9.57 -18.19
N LEU A 122 3.53 10.03 -19.37
CA LEU A 122 4.20 11.33 -19.53
C LEU A 122 3.26 12.49 -19.13
N PRO A 123 3.80 13.63 -18.64
CA PRO A 123 2.99 14.74 -18.14
C PRO A 123 1.90 15.23 -19.11
N ALA A 124 2.23 15.46 -20.37
CA ALA A 124 1.26 15.92 -21.36
C ALA A 124 0.08 14.95 -21.53
N LYS A 125 0.36 13.62 -21.51
CA LYS A 125 -0.67 12.59 -21.60
C LYS A 125 -1.49 12.48 -20.31
N ALA A 126 -0.87 12.71 -19.16
CA ALA A 126 -1.57 12.74 -17.87
C ALA A 126 -2.57 13.90 -17.82
N VAL A 127 -2.17 15.09 -18.25
CA VAL A 127 -3.05 16.28 -18.33
C VAL A 127 -4.20 16.05 -19.30
N GLU A 128 -3.94 15.44 -20.47
CA GLU A 128 -4.99 15.13 -21.44
C GLU A 128 -6.03 14.17 -20.89
N ARG A 129 -5.59 13.08 -20.24
CA ARG A 129 -6.50 12.09 -19.62
C ARG A 129 -7.37 12.69 -18.52
N GLN A 130 -6.90 13.73 -17.85
CA GLN A 130 -7.63 14.42 -16.79
C GLN A 130 -8.70 15.39 -17.29
N LYS A 131 -8.81 15.61 -18.60
CA LYS A 131 -9.97 16.30 -19.17
C LYS A 131 -11.28 15.51 -18.96
N GLU A 132 -11.18 14.17 -18.98
CA GLU A 132 -12.32 13.27 -18.74
C GLU A 132 -12.34 12.75 -17.30
N LYS A 133 -11.17 12.49 -16.70
CA LYS A 133 -11.01 11.87 -15.39
C LYS A 133 -10.14 12.73 -14.49
N LYS A 134 -10.73 13.81 -13.99
CA LYS A 134 -10.05 14.75 -13.09
C LYS A 134 -9.65 14.08 -11.79
N LEU A 135 -8.40 14.28 -11.37
CA LEU A 135 -7.91 13.76 -10.10
C LEU A 135 -8.02 14.81 -9.00
N TYR A 136 -8.27 14.36 -7.78
CA TYR A 136 -8.42 15.14 -6.56
C TYR A 136 -7.45 14.66 -5.50
N GLY A 137 -7.09 15.52 -4.55
CA GLY A 137 -6.27 15.17 -3.38
C GLY A 137 -7.14 15.06 -2.13
N LEU A 138 -7.28 13.85 -1.58
CA LEU A 138 -8.00 13.61 -0.33
C LEU A 138 -7.02 13.63 0.83
N VAL A 139 -6.99 14.73 1.57
CA VAL A 139 -6.04 15.01 2.65
C VAL A 139 -6.41 14.18 3.89
N PHE A 140 -5.45 13.40 4.39
CA PHE A 140 -5.62 12.58 5.59
C PHE A 140 -4.58 12.87 6.68
N ASP A 141 -3.57 13.71 6.43
CA ASP A 141 -2.63 14.19 7.46
C ASP A 141 -1.99 15.53 7.05
N LEU A 142 -1.56 16.31 8.03
CA LEU A 142 -0.90 17.60 7.88
C LEU A 142 0.41 17.60 8.67
N LEU A 143 1.54 17.66 7.97
CA LEU A 143 2.86 17.49 8.59
C LEU A 143 3.61 18.80 8.84
N MET A 144 3.31 19.82 8.05
CA MET A 144 3.83 21.17 8.23
C MET A 144 2.77 22.18 7.76
N PHE A 145 2.63 23.29 8.44
CA PHE A 145 1.68 24.34 8.07
C PHE A 145 2.24 25.70 8.42
N ASP A 146 2.33 26.59 7.41
CA ASP A 146 2.90 27.93 7.55
C ASP A 146 4.30 27.91 8.24
N GLY A 147 5.14 26.95 7.84
CA GLY A 147 6.47 26.74 8.39
C GLY A 147 6.55 26.04 9.75
N GLU A 148 5.42 25.81 10.42
CA GLU A 148 5.38 25.08 11.68
C GLU A 148 5.47 23.55 11.44
N ASP A 149 6.49 22.89 12.00
CA ASP A 149 6.64 21.43 11.98
C ASP A 149 5.62 20.77 12.93
N LEU A 150 4.68 20.02 12.37
CA LEU A 150 3.63 19.31 13.10
C LEU A 150 3.93 17.82 13.30
N THR A 151 5.09 17.31 12.89
CA THR A 151 5.38 15.86 12.92
C THR A 151 5.30 15.28 14.34
N GLN A 152 5.65 16.06 15.38
CA GLN A 152 5.54 15.63 16.77
C GLN A 152 4.19 15.97 17.43
N THR A 153 3.34 16.71 16.73
CA THR A 153 1.98 17.03 17.19
C THR A 153 1.09 15.78 17.12
N PRO A 154 0.19 15.55 18.11
CA PRO A 154 -0.78 14.47 18.07
C PRO A 154 -1.59 14.42 16.76
N TYR A 155 -1.85 13.21 16.22
CA TYR A 155 -2.61 13.04 14.98
C TYR A 155 -3.95 13.78 14.97
N GLU A 156 -4.69 13.71 16.07
CA GLU A 156 -5.99 14.41 16.19
C GLU A 156 -5.87 15.92 15.95
N GLN A 157 -4.82 16.55 16.45
CA GLN A 157 -4.62 18.00 16.30
C GLN A 157 -4.20 18.35 14.88
N ARG A 158 -3.33 17.52 14.27
CA ARG A 158 -2.93 17.69 12.86
C ARG A 158 -4.13 17.56 11.92
N LEU A 159 -4.96 16.53 12.17
CA LEU A 159 -6.17 16.27 11.38
C LEU A 159 -7.19 17.38 11.53
N ARG A 160 -7.44 17.86 12.75
CA ARG A 160 -8.35 19.00 12.99
C ARG A 160 -7.89 20.24 12.23
N ARG A 161 -6.59 20.56 12.30
CA ARG A 161 -6.02 21.69 11.57
C ARG A 161 -6.16 21.53 10.04
N ALA A 162 -6.01 20.32 9.53
CA ALA A 162 -6.29 20.03 8.12
C ALA A 162 -7.76 20.26 7.77
N GLN A 163 -8.69 19.78 8.60
CA GLN A 163 -10.13 19.98 8.41
C GLN A 163 -10.49 21.47 8.45
N ASP A 164 -9.98 22.22 9.42
CA ASP A 164 -10.23 23.65 9.55
C ASP A 164 -9.78 24.41 8.29
N TYR A 165 -8.65 24.02 7.71
CA TYR A 165 -8.12 24.69 6.52
C TYR A 165 -8.81 24.25 5.22
N PHE A 166 -8.94 22.95 4.96
CA PHE A 166 -9.41 22.41 3.68
C PHE A 166 -10.94 22.33 3.59
N ASN A 167 -11.69 22.34 4.72
CA ASN A 167 -13.15 22.27 4.73
C ASN A 167 -13.84 23.63 4.90
N LEU A 168 -13.12 24.68 5.34
CA LEU A 168 -13.70 26.03 5.53
C LEU A 168 -14.24 26.65 4.23
N GLY A 169 -13.75 26.19 3.07
CA GLY A 169 -14.28 26.62 1.77
C GLY A 169 -15.75 26.27 1.51
N HIS A 170 -16.33 25.37 2.30
CA HIS A 170 -17.74 24.97 2.19
C HIS A 170 -18.69 25.75 3.09
N GLN A 171 -18.20 26.44 4.15
CA GLN A 171 -19.08 27.14 5.12
C GLN A 171 -19.45 28.58 4.73
N ASP A 172 -18.65 29.24 3.92
CA ASP A 172 -18.87 30.69 3.60
C ASP A 172 -19.62 30.98 2.29
N GLY A 173 -20.19 29.94 1.64
CA GLY A 173 -20.94 30.14 0.38
C GLY A 173 -20.06 30.68 -0.78
N ARG A 174 -18.78 30.86 -0.58
CA ARG A 174 -17.81 31.12 -1.62
C ARG A 174 -17.39 29.73 -2.17
N ALA A 175 -18.18 29.22 -3.12
CA ALA A 175 -17.68 28.21 -4.03
C ALA A 175 -16.45 28.81 -4.71
N ALA A 176 -15.28 28.58 -4.12
CA ALA A 176 -14.04 28.72 -4.85
C ALA A 176 -14.14 27.68 -5.97
N THR A 177 -14.39 28.16 -7.16
CA THR A 177 -14.35 27.35 -8.38
C THR A 177 -12.99 26.65 -8.39
N GLY A 178 -12.94 25.37 -8.00
CA GLY A 178 -11.75 24.56 -8.14
C GLY A 178 -11.11 24.02 -6.87
N ASN A 179 -11.81 23.76 -5.78
CA ASN A 179 -11.23 23.04 -4.66
C ASN A 179 -11.00 21.58 -5.07
N TYR A 180 -9.74 21.24 -5.32
CA TYR A 180 -9.33 19.88 -5.67
C TYR A 180 -8.73 19.13 -4.47
N PHE A 181 -8.48 19.84 -3.35
CA PHE A 181 -8.08 19.22 -2.08
C PHE A 181 -9.22 19.29 -1.07
N HIS A 182 -9.57 18.13 -0.52
CA HIS A 182 -10.57 17.95 0.52
C HIS A 182 -10.01 17.05 1.61
N THR A 183 -10.51 17.16 2.84
CA THR A 183 -10.20 16.14 3.85
C THR A 183 -11.05 14.90 3.63
N THR A 184 -10.47 13.73 3.96
CA THR A 184 -11.21 12.45 3.98
C THR A 184 -12.29 12.48 5.08
N ALA A 185 -13.35 11.67 4.92
CA ALA A 185 -14.35 11.48 5.94
C ALA A 185 -13.77 10.89 7.23
N ILE A 186 -14.22 11.39 8.38
CA ILE A 186 -13.68 11.06 9.70
C ILE A 186 -14.76 10.46 10.58
N PHE A 187 -14.38 9.42 11.33
CA PHE A 187 -15.23 8.65 12.24
C PHE A 187 -14.57 8.57 13.61
N THR A 188 -15.37 8.61 14.68
CA THR A 188 -14.88 8.56 16.06
C THR A 188 -15.38 7.35 16.84
N ASP A 189 -16.36 6.63 16.29
CA ASP A 189 -17.03 5.46 16.87
C ASP A 189 -17.50 4.51 15.76
N ASN A 190 -18.15 3.41 16.13
CA ASN A 190 -18.82 2.46 15.22
C ASN A 190 -17.97 2.06 14.00
N PHE A 191 -16.65 1.91 14.18
CA PHE A 191 -15.72 1.71 13.07
C PHE A 191 -16.02 0.49 12.21
N ALA A 192 -16.56 -0.59 12.79
CA ALA A 192 -16.93 -1.77 12.00
C ALA A 192 -18.10 -1.45 11.06
N GLU A 193 -19.16 -0.84 11.59
CA GLU A 193 -20.36 -0.46 10.84
C GLU A 193 -20.03 0.50 9.71
N HIS A 194 -19.27 1.56 9.99
CA HIS A 194 -18.83 2.50 8.98
C HIS A 194 -17.89 1.88 7.93
N ALA A 195 -17.02 0.95 8.34
CA ALA A 195 -16.20 0.22 7.38
C ALA A 195 -17.05 -0.63 6.44
N ASP A 196 -18.06 -1.30 6.97
CA ASP A 196 -18.98 -2.15 6.19
C ASP A 196 -19.82 -1.29 5.24
N GLU A 197 -20.39 -0.16 5.69
CA GLU A 197 -21.12 0.79 4.86
C GLU A 197 -20.28 1.32 3.68
N ILE A 198 -19.02 1.71 3.95
CA ILE A 198 -18.10 2.19 2.92
C ILE A 198 -17.79 1.08 1.92
N ILE A 199 -17.56 -0.15 2.40
CA ILE A 199 -17.27 -1.32 1.56
C ILE A 199 -18.48 -1.68 0.69
N GLU A 200 -19.68 -1.66 1.23
CA GLU A 200 -20.92 -1.89 0.49
C GLU A 200 -21.16 -0.83 -0.60
N ALA A 201 -20.76 0.42 -0.34
CA ALA A 201 -20.77 1.50 -1.32
C ALA A 201 -19.65 1.40 -2.38
N GLY A 202 -18.75 0.40 -2.28
CA GLY A 202 -17.65 0.17 -3.22
C GLY A 202 -16.32 0.84 -2.81
N GLY A 203 -16.21 1.37 -1.60
CA GLY A 203 -14.96 1.91 -1.03
C GLY A 203 -14.07 0.80 -0.44
N GLU A 204 -12.88 1.16 0.05
CA GLU A 204 -11.92 0.20 0.61
C GLU A 204 -12.11 -0.10 2.12
N GLY A 205 -12.80 0.78 2.86
CA GLY A 205 -13.01 0.69 4.31
C GLY A 205 -12.38 1.85 5.09
N LEU A 206 -11.76 1.59 6.24
CA LEU A 206 -11.21 2.60 7.13
C LEU A 206 -9.72 2.41 7.43
N VAL A 207 -9.06 3.52 7.76
CA VAL A 207 -7.77 3.55 8.45
C VAL A 207 -7.99 4.12 9.84
N LEU A 208 -7.73 3.33 10.89
CA LEU A 208 -7.77 3.78 12.27
C LEU A 208 -6.39 4.27 12.69
N GLN A 209 -6.32 5.43 13.31
CA GLN A 209 -5.09 5.97 13.89
C GLN A 209 -5.30 6.36 15.37
N LEU A 210 -4.28 6.06 16.17
CA LEU A 210 -4.26 6.48 17.57
C LEU A 210 -4.20 8.01 17.63
N ARG A 211 -5.12 8.65 18.40
CA ARG A 211 -5.30 10.11 18.47
C ARG A 211 -4.02 10.87 18.81
N ASN A 212 -3.25 10.35 19.75
CA ASN A 212 -2.01 10.99 20.22
C ASN A 212 -0.76 10.54 19.44
N ASN A 213 -0.91 9.86 18.29
CA ASN A 213 0.24 9.36 17.54
C ASN A 213 0.98 10.48 16.81
N PRO A 214 2.28 10.71 17.09
CA PRO A 214 3.10 11.57 16.25
C PRO A 214 3.33 10.92 14.88
N TYR A 215 3.72 11.70 13.90
CA TYR A 215 4.15 11.15 12.61
C TYR A 215 5.56 10.57 12.74
N MET A 216 5.71 9.28 12.51
CA MET A 216 6.97 8.55 12.68
C MET A 216 7.49 8.05 11.34
N PRO A 217 8.34 8.84 10.64
CA PRO A 217 8.87 8.46 9.33
C PRO A 217 9.53 7.08 9.33
N GLY A 218 9.34 6.33 8.24
CA GLY A 218 9.96 5.03 8.00
C GLY A 218 9.49 3.89 8.91
N THR A 219 8.74 4.19 9.97
CA THR A 219 8.31 3.17 10.94
C THR A 219 6.99 2.52 10.56
N ARG A 220 6.82 1.26 10.98
CA ARG A 220 5.54 0.55 11.01
C ARG A 220 5.25 0.18 12.46
N SER A 221 4.45 1.00 13.13
CA SER A 221 4.10 0.75 14.53
C SER A 221 2.84 -0.08 14.62
N ALA A 222 2.99 -1.33 15.07
CA ALA A 222 1.85 -2.20 15.37
C ALA A 222 0.88 -1.50 16.33
N TRP A 223 -0.41 -1.60 16.04
CA TRP A 223 -1.50 -1.08 16.87
C TRP A 223 -1.64 0.44 16.96
N LYS A 224 -0.69 1.25 16.47
CA LYS A 224 -0.83 2.71 16.41
C LYS A 224 -1.64 3.17 15.20
N SER A 225 -1.64 2.37 14.14
CA SER A 225 -2.51 2.53 12.98
C SER A 225 -2.98 1.15 12.51
N LEU A 226 -4.24 1.03 12.12
CA LEU A 226 -4.86 -0.21 11.72
C LEU A 226 -5.71 0.03 10.48
N LYS A 227 -5.69 -0.90 9.52
CA LYS A 227 -6.57 -0.87 8.35
C LYS A 227 -7.74 -1.83 8.56
N LEU A 228 -8.94 -1.32 8.48
CA LEU A 228 -10.18 -2.09 8.32
C LEU A 228 -10.56 -2.03 6.85
N LYS A 229 -10.35 -3.12 6.14
CA LYS A 229 -10.61 -3.20 4.70
C LYS A 229 -11.36 -4.47 4.38
N GLN A 230 -12.04 -4.47 3.24
CA GLN A 230 -12.68 -5.66 2.73
C GLN A 230 -11.65 -6.79 2.61
N CYS A 231 -12.03 -7.94 3.11
CA CYS A 231 -11.38 -9.20 2.83
C CYS A 231 -12.46 -10.15 2.30
N LEU A 232 -12.21 -10.76 1.15
CA LEU A 232 -13.06 -11.85 0.69
C LEU A 232 -12.98 -13.00 1.71
N PRO A 233 -14.07 -13.73 1.94
CA PRO A 233 -14.01 -14.94 2.73
C PRO A 233 -12.89 -15.86 2.24
N HIS A 234 -12.30 -16.61 3.16
CA HIS A 234 -11.35 -17.64 2.78
C HIS A 234 -11.99 -18.60 1.78
N GLN A 235 -11.29 -18.95 0.74
CA GLN A 235 -11.77 -19.82 -0.32
C GLN A 235 -10.80 -20.98 -0.53
N ASP A 236 -11.34 -22.18 -0.62
CA ASP A 236 -10.58 -23.34 -1.04
C ASP A 236 -10.54 -23.39 -2.56
N LEU A 237 -9.38 -23.21 -3.13
CA LEU A 237 -9.15 -23.11 -4.58
C LEU A 237 -8.20 -24.21 -5.04
N GLN A 238 -8.55 -24.85 -6.16
CA GLN A 238 -7.74 -25.91 -6.75
C GLN A 238 -6.42 -25.33 -7.27
N VAL A 239 -5.30 -25.94 -6.87
CA VAL A 239 -3.98 -25.60 -7.40
C VAL A 239 -3.83 -26.29 -8.75
N VAL A 240 -3.56 -25.49 -9.79
CA VAL A 240 -3.43 -26.01 -11.17
C VAL A 240 -2.00 -25.96 -11.69
N ALA A 241 -1.12 -25.20 -11.08
CA ALA A 241 0.30 -25.16 -11.42
C ALA A 241 1.15 -24.54 -10.31
N VAL A 242 2.44 -24.83 -10.36
CA VAL A 242 3.48 -24.04 -9.65
C VAL A 242 4.22 -23.16 -10.66
N LEU A 243 4.62 -21.99 -10.23
CA LEU A 243 5.31 -21.00 -11.05
C LEU A 243 6.76 -20.83 -10.59
N PRO A 244 7.71 -20.66 -11.51
CA PRO A 244 9.10 -20.47 -11.14
C PRO A 244 9.29 -19.20 -10.31
N ALA A 245 10.30 -19.20 -9.44
CA ALA A 245 10.68 -18.02 -8.69
C ALA A 245 11.38 -17.00 -9.61
N SER A 246 11.18 -15.72 -9.29
CA SER A 246 11.98 -14.66 -9.89
C SER A 246 13.44 -14.85 -9.50
N ARG A 247 14.34 -14.75 -10.50
CA ARG A 247 15.80 -14.81 -10.27
C ARG A 247 16.23 -13.60 -9.46
N ASP A 248 16.00 -12.42 -10.01
CA ASP A 248 16.53 -11.19 -9.47
C ASP A 248 15.78 -10.76 -8.21
N TYR A 249 16.55 -10.45 -7.19
CA TYR A 249 16.01 -9.87 -5.99
C TYR A 249 15.76 -8.37 -6.18
N SER A 250 14.58 -7.95 -5.85
CA SER A 250 14.14 -6.56 -6.01
C SER A 250 13.76 -5.87 -4.70
N GLY A 251 14.13 -6.46 -3.56
CA GLY A 251 13.86 -5.95 -2.22
C GLY A 251 14.94 -4.98 -1.71
N ILE A 252 14.87 -4.69 -0.41
CA ILE A 252 15.88 -3.91 0.31
C ILE A 252 17.10 -4.79 0.55
N GLU A 253 18.28 -4.25 0.38
CA GLU A 253 19.56 -4.96 0.51
C GLU A 253 19.66 -5.84 1.78
N GLY A 254 19.21 -5.38 2.93
CA GLY A 254 19.25 -6.11 4.18
C GLY A 254 18.54 -7.47 4.23
N ASP A 255 17.60 -7.73 3.31
CA ASP A 255 16.78 -8.95 3.32
C ASP A 255 17.39 -10.10 2.50
N THR A 256 18.43 -9.86 1.67
CA THR A 256 18.96 -10.82 0.68
C THR A 256 20.43 -11.01 0.70
N TRP A 257 21.10 -10.56 1.68
CA TRP A 257 22.56 -10.68 1.81
C TRP A 257 23.08 -12.13 1.83
N GLN A 258 22.21 -13.10 1.76
CA GLN A 258 22.54 -14.50 1.90
C GLN A 258 22.63 -15.24 0.56
N TYR A 259 21.93 -14.76 -0.48
CA TYR A 259 21.78 -15.50 -1.73
C TYR A 259 22.25 -14.65 -2.92
N TRP A 260 23.27 -15.17 -3.62
CA TRP A 260 23.92 -14.49 -4.72
C TRP A 260 24.14 -15.44 -5.88
N GLU A 261 24.26 -14.90 -7.07
CA GLU A 261 24.75 -15.57 -8.25
C GLU A 261 25.95 -14.80 -8.78
N ARG A 262 27.09 -15.48 -8.96
CA ARG A 262 28.28 -14.87 -9.49
C ARG A 262 28.70 -15.54 -10.80
N ARG A 263 29.41 -14.81 -11.64
CA ARG A 263 30.04 -15.37 -12.81
C ARG A 263 31.39 -15.97 -12.41
N ASN A 264 31.55 -17.26 -12.70
CA ASN A 264 32.82 -17.97 -12.54
C ASN A 264 33.28 -18.42 -13.93
N GLY A 265 34.09 -17.59 -14.60
CA GLY A 265 34.31 -17.70 -16.03
C GLY A 265 33.01 -17.46 -16.81
N ASP A 266 32.60 -18.41 -17.63
CA ASP A 266 31.33 -18.36 -18.37
C ASP A 266 30.13 -18.94 -17.64
N LEU A 267 30.35 -19.54 -16.46
CA LEU A 267 29.31 -20.21 -15.67
C LEU A 267 28.75 -19.27 -14.58
N LEU A 268 27.45 -19.38 -14.36
CA LEU A 268 26.77 -18.74 -13.24
C LEU A 268 26.73 -19.72 -12.06
N GLU A 269 27.25 -19.30 -10.92
CA GLU A 269 27.32 -20.07 -9.68
C GLU A 269 26.47 -19.44 -8.60
N LYS A 270 25.55 -20.25 -8.04
CA LYS A 270 24.73 -19.83 -6.90
C LYS A 270 25.54 -19.94 -5.62
N VAL A 271 25.58 -18.86 -4.84
CA VAL A 271 26.38 -18.75 -3.62
C VAL A 271 25.49 -18.29 -2.46
N TRP A 272 25.64 -18.96 -1.32
CA TRP A 272 25.06 -18.52 -0.06
C TRP A 272 26.14 -17.96 0.86
N VAL A 273 25.92 -16.74 1.38
CA VAL A 273 26.85 -16.05 2.29
C VAL A 273 26.17 -15.91 3.65
N LYS A 274 26.75 -16.55 4.67
CA LYS A 274 26.13 -16.66 6.00
C LYS A 274 26.01 -15.33 6.76
N GLU A 275 26.98 -14.42 6.57
CA GLU A 275 27.10 -13.20 7.36
C GLU A 275 26.71 -11.93 6.58
N GLY A 276 26.07 -12.06 5.44
CA GLY A 276 25.70 -10.93 4.60
C GLY A 276 26.89 -10.29 3.87
N GLY A 277 26.60 -9.60 2.81
CA GLY A 277 27.55 -8.91 1.96
C GLY A 277 27.75 -9.56 0.59
N CYS A 278 28.10 -8.73 -0.38
CA CYS A 278 28.37 -9.16 -1.74
C CYS A 278 29.65 -10.01 -1.78
N PRO A 279 29.59 -11.27 -2.26
CA PRO A 279 30.77 -12.18 -2.24
C PRO A 279 31.84 -11.76 -3.27
N SER A 280 31.50 -10.98 -4.29
CA SER A 280 32.41 -10.46 -5.28
C SER A 280 31.78 -9.31 -6.08
N PRO A 281 32.57 -8.42 -6.72
CA PRO A 281 32.03 -7.26 -7.45
C PRO A 281 31.12 -7.61 -8.64
N ASP A 282 31.22 -8.85 -9.15
CA ASP A 282 30.44 -9.40 -10.25
C ASP A 282 29.27 -10.30 -9.79
N ALA A 283 28.98 -10.29 -8.50
CA ALA A 283 27.85 -11.03 -7.94
C ALA A 283 26.57 -10.21 -7.97
N TYR A 284 25.44 -10.90 -8.20
CA TYR A 284 24.11 -10.33 -8.25
C TYR A 284 23.21 -10.94 -7.17
N PRO A 285 22.43 -10.14 -6.45
CA PRO A 285 21.49 -10.66 -5.46
C PRO A 285 20.38 -11.43 -6.15
N ILE A 286 20.10 -12.64 -5.68
CA ILE A 286 19.02 -13.49 -6.17
C ILE A 286 18.05 -13.84 -5.04
N THR A 287 16.84 -14.25 -5.42
CA THR A 287 15.83 -14.63 -4.43
C THR A 287 16.16 -16.00 -3.81
N LYS A 288 15.83 -16.17 -2.53
CA LYS A 288 15.97 -17.46 -1.83
C LYS A 288 15.24 -18.61 -2.55
N PRO A 289 13.98 -18.46 -3.00
CA PRO A 289 13.32 -19.52 -3.74
C PRO A 289 14.06 -19.90 -5.03
N TYR A 290 14.59 -18.93 -5.76
CA TYR A 290 15.37 -19.21 -6.97
C TYR A 290 16.67 -19.97 -6.65
N TYR A 291 17.36 -19.58 -5.55
CA TYR A 291 18.58 -20.26 -5.11
C TYR A 291 18.35 -21.75 -4.88
N PHE A 292 17.26 -22.10 -4.17
CA PHE A 292 16.92 -23.49 -3.86
C PHE A 292 16.16 -24.21 -4.99
N GLY A 293 15.80 -23.55 -6.06
CA GLY A 293 14.97 -24.14 -7.13
C GLY A 293 13.50 -24.33 -6.71
N TRP A 294 13.04 -23.59 -5.73
CA TRP A 294 11.67 -23.61 -5.24
C TRP A 294 10.73 -22.73 -6.10
N PRO A 295 9.43 -23.03 -6.12
CA PRO A 295 8.47 -22.17 -6.80
C PRO A 295 8.36 -20.78 -6.16
N GLY A 296 8.13 -19.77 -7.00
CA GLY A 296 7.83 -18.41 -6.57
C GLY A 296 6.38 -18.19 -6.17
N ALA A 297 5.47 -18.93 -6.84
CA ALA A 297 4.03 -18.82 -6.63
C ALA A 297 3.35 -20.15 -6.97
N ILE A 298 2.09 -20.29 -6.55
CA ILE A 298 1.14 -21.26 -7.07
C ILE A 298 0.12 -20.56 -7.95
N ARG A 299 -0.41 -21.26 -8.94
CA ARG A 299 -1.56 -20.83 -9.73
C ARG A 299 -2.79 -21.60 -9.28
N VAL A 300 -3.84 -20.88 -8.92
CA VAL A 300 -5.11 -21.46 -8.47
C VAL A 300 -6.24 -21.14 -9.46
N LYS A 301 -7.20 -22.04 -9.54
CA LYS A 301 -8.43 -21.81 -10.32
C LYS A 301 -9.40 -21.00 -9.47
N TYR A 302 -9.88 -19.89 -10.04
CA TYR A 302 -10.87 -19.04 -9.40
C TYR A 302 -11.98 -18.69 -10.40
N LYS A 303 -13.19 -19.20 -10.17
CA LYS A 303 -14.31 -19.08 -11.11
C LYS A 303 -13.88 -19.56 -12.52
N ASP A 304 -14.06 -18.73 -13.54
CA ASP A 304 -13.69 -19.04 -14.92
C ASP A 304 -12.26 -18.58 -15.29
N THR A 305 -11.47 -18.14 -14.31
CA THR A 305 -10.12 -17.63 -14.51
C THR A 305 -9.10 -18.32 -13.59
N THR A 306 -7.85 -17.89 -13.66
CA THR A 306 -6.79 -18.31 -12.75
C THR A 306 -6.14 -17.11 -12.09
N THR A 307 -5.62 -17.32 -10.88
CA THR A 307 -4.92 -16.30 -10.13
C THR A 307 -3.60 -16.86 -9.59
N ASP A 308 -2.54 -16.06 -9.65
CA ASP A 308 -1.23 -16.41 -9.12
C ASP A 308 -1.12 -15.95 -7.67
N VAL A 309 -0.77 -16.86 -6.76
CA VAL A 309 -0.64 -16.62 -5.32
C VAL A 309 0.83 -16.78 -4.95
N ALA A 310 1.52 -15.66 -4.75
CA ALA A 310 2.93 -15.63 -4.38
C ALA A 310 3.15 -15.39 -2.87
N SER A 311 2.20 -14.69 -2.24
CA SER A 311 2.25 -14.35 -0.81
C SER A 311 1.71 -15.47 0.06
N GLY A 312 2.28 -15.65 1.26
CA GLY A 312 1.83 -16.64 2.24
C GLY A 312 2.50 -18.01 2.12
N LEU A 313 3.19 -18.31 1.01
CA LEU A 313 3.98 -19.54 0.87
C LEU A 313 5.18 -19.51 1.82
N THR A 314 5.24 -20.49 2.74
CA THR A 314 6.41 -20.73 3.60
C THR A 314 7.54 -21.42 2.81
N ASP A 315 8.74 -21.49 3.40
CA ASP A 315 9.85 -22.23 2.82
C ASP A 315 9.53 -23.74 2.73
N GLU A 316 8.81 -24.26 3.73
CA GLU A 316 8.36 -25.65 3.77
C GLU A 316 7.34 -25.93 2.66
N ASP A 317 6.36 -25.05 2.46
CA ASP A 317 5.41 -25.17 1.34
C ASP A 317 6.14 -25.19 0.00
N ARG A 318 7.10 -24.28 -0.18
CA ARG A 318 7.87 -24.19 -1.42
C ARG A 318 8.71 -25.44 -1.67
N ALA A 319 9.39 -25.92 -0.64
CA ALA A 319 10.18 -27.16 -0.73
C ALA A 319 9.28 -28.37 -1.04
N TRP A 320 8.15 -28.51 -0.34
CA TRP A 320 7.19 -29.58 -0.58
C TRP A 320 6.62 -29.55 -2.00
N LEU A 321 6.26 -28.37 -2.51
CA LEU A 321 5.73 -28.22 -3.86
C LEU A 321 6.71 -28.67 -4.97
N THR A 322 8.01 -28.85 -4.69
CA THR A 322 8.97 -29.42 -5.65
C THR A 322 8.98 -30.95 -5.68
N THR A 323 8.32 -31.60 -4.73
CA THR A 323 8.34 -33.07 -4.62
C THR A 323 7.48 -33.75 -5.69
N ALA A 324 7.82 -34.97 -6.07
CA ALA A 324 7.02 -35.78 -7.01
C ALA A 324 5.60 -36.01 -6.50
N GLU A 325 5.41 -36.12 -5.20
CA GLU A 325 4.10 -36.27 -4.57
C GLU A 325 3.22 -35.03 -4.81
N ALA A 326 3.71 -33.82 -4.53
CA ALA A 326 2.99 -32.59 -4.77
C ALA A 326 2.64 -32.42 -6.26
N GLN A 327 3.58 -32.71 -7.16
CA GLN A 327 3.35 -32.63 -8.61
C GLN A 327 2.29 -33.62 -9.08
N LYS A 328 2.26 -34.83 -8.49
CA LYS A 328 1.23 -35.85 -8.78
C LYS A 328 -0.16 -35.36 -8.33
N GLN A 329 -0.26 -34.79 -7.11
CA GLN A 329 -1.53 -34.25 -6.61
C GLN A 329 -2.04 -33.08 -7.45
N ILE A 330 -1.15 -32.18 -7.89
CA ILE A 330 -1.50 -31.09 -8.80
C ILE A 330 -2.03 -31.63 -10.12
N ALA A 331 -1.33 -32.62 -10.71
CA ALA A 331 -1.75 -33.22 -11.98
C ALA A 331 -3.09 -33.97 -11.89
N ALA A 332 -3.37 -34.57 -10.73
CA ALA A 332 -4.64 -35.23 -10.44
C ALA A 332 -5.78 -34.25 -10.09
N GLY A 333 -5.46 -32.99 -9.83
CA GLY A 333 -6.44 -31.99 -9.35
C GLY A 333 -6.85 -32.16 -7.89
N GLU A 334 -6.02 -32.83 -7.10
CA GLU A 334 -6.27 -33.18 -5.69
C GLU A 334 -5.65 -32.19 -4.71
N LEU A 335 -4.75 -31.29 -5.18
CA LEU A 335 -4.16 -30.25 -4.33
C LEU A 335 -5.03 -29.00 -4.33
N TRP A 336 -5.40 -28.57 -3.14
CA TRP A 336 -6.15 -27.36 -2.91
C TRP A 336 -5.36 -26.35 -2.05
N ALA A 337 -5.73 -25.10 -2.12
CA ALA A 337 -5.15 -24.01 -1.35
C ALA A 337 -6.27 -23.19 -0.71
N GLU A 338 -6.23 -23.01 0.58
CA GLU A 338 -7.04 -22.00 1.26
C GLU A 338 -6.40 -20.64 1.04
N VAL A 339 -7.12 -19.77 0.32
CA VAL A 339 -6.63 -18.45 -0.12
C VAL A 339 -7.56 -17.38 0.42
N LYS A 340 -7.00 -16.32 0.96
CA LYS A 340 -7.71 -15.06 1.24
C LYS A 340 -7.28 -14.00 0.24
N ALA A 341 -8.20 -13.12 -0.11
CA ALA A 341 -7.91 -12.01 -1.03
C ALA A 341 -8.64 -10.74 -0.58
N MET A 342 -8.19 -9.61 -1.08
CA MET A 342 -8.80 -8.32 -0.76
C MET A 342 -10.10 -8.12 -1.52
N SER A 343 -10.12 -8.39 -2.82
CA SER A 343 -11.27 -8.21 -3.71
C SER A 343 -11.01 -8.95 -5.03
N GLU A 344 -11.94 -8.85 -5.95
CA GLU A 344 -11.74 -9.19 -7.35
C GLU A 344 -11.25 -7.96 -8.13
N ASN A 345 -10.49 -8.18 -9.19
CA ASN A 345 -10.16 -7.15 -10.17
C ASN A 345 -11.17 -7.13 -11.32
N ASP A 346 -11.07 -6.14 -12.22
CA ASP A 346 -11.98 -5.95 -13.35
C ASP A 346 -12.00 -7.15 -14.34
N LYS A 347 -11.06 -8.08 -14.23
CA LYS A 347 -10.97 -9.31 -15.04
C LYS A 347 -11.50 -10.53 -14.30
N GLY A 348 -12.09 -10.35 -13.12
CA GLY A 348 -12.63 -11.43 -12.29
C GLY A 348 -11.57 -12.28 -11.59
N ALA A 349 -10.31 -11.85 -11.56
CA ALA A 349 -9.25 -12.53 -10.81
C ALA A 349 -9.07 -11.93 -9.41
N LEU A 350 -8.54 -12.70 -8.46
CA LEU A 350 -8.30 -12.23 -7.09
C LEU A 350 -7.24 -11.14 -7.03
N ARG A 351 -7.54 -10.08 -6.28
CA ARG A 351 -6.62 -8.97 -6.01
C ARG A 351 -5.91 -9.21 -4.65
N HIS A 352 -4.59 -9.14 -4.66
CA HIS A 352 -3.74 -9.38 -3.48
C HIS A 352 -4.02 -10.72 -2.77
N PRO A 353 -4.03 -11.85 -3.51
CA PRO A 353 -4.25 -13.14 -2.91
C PRO A 353 -3.08 -13.54 -2.01
N VAL A 354 -3.41 -14.18 -0.87
CA VAL A 354 -2.45 -14.68 0.12
C VAL A 354 -2.83 -16.10 0.46
N LEU A 355 -1.89 -17.03 0.36
CA LEU A 355 -2.05 -18.40 0.82
C LEU A 355 -2.21 -18.40 2.35
N VAL A 356 -3.22 -19.09 2.85
CA VAL A 356 -3.42 -19.37 4.28
C VAL A 356 -2.75 -20.72 4.59
N ARG A 357 -3.07 -21.74 3.79
CA ARG A 357 -2.43 -23.07 3.87
C ARG A 357 -2.71 -23.88 2.60
N LEU A 358 -1.85 -24.86 2.33
CA LEU A 358 -2.12 -25.92 1.36
C LEU A 358 -3.03 -26.98 2.00
N ARG A 359 -3.90 -27.58 1.18
CA ARG A 359 -4.85 -28.61 1.60
C ARG A 359 -4.80 -29.80 0.65
N ASN A 360 -4.56 -30.97 1.23
CA ASN A 360 -4.56 -32.27 0.55
C ASN A 360 -5.61 -33.23 1.13
N ASP A 361 -6.59 -32.65 1.86
CA ASP A 361 -7.64 -33.34 2.60
C ASP A 361 -9.04 -33.12 2.00
N MET A 362 -9.12 -32.61 0.79
CA MET A 362 -10.38 -32.30 0.06
C MET A 362 -10.79 -33.40 -0.91
#